data_007f2ce8cd0bbeab44631eda4c135ecc
#
_entry.id   007f2ce8cd0bbeab44631eda4c135ecc
#
_cell.length_a   1.000
_cell.length_b   1.000
_cell.length_c   1.000
_cell.angle_alpha   90.00
_cell.angle_beta   90.00
_cell.angle_gamma   90.00
#
_symmetry.space_group_name_H-M   'P 1'
#
loop_
_entity.id
_entity.type
_entity.pdbx_description
1 polymer ?
#
loop_
_entity_poly.entity_id
_entity_poly.type
_entity_poly.pdbx_seq_one_letter_code
_entity_poly.pdbx_strand_id
1 'polypeptide(L)'
;MDDLKNVIIEIQDYLVPILDSYEQAIYYYIFRHTYLIGVNSVLFSTRSASIGFGSGVEDKAPSGKTRSKKLRSLEQKGAVRILERSHKGIEVAIILPSNISGLIKSVEQFDVDIDSLDFYKDRRLLPSILERENYRCFYTGKKITAENCYLDHLLAQSSGGNNSYKNIVATSYDANSMKNNKLADDFVRQLYKDELISLSEFTELKQKISNIQDGKLVPNMDAVKKAILSS
;
A
#
# COMPACT_ATOMS: atom_id res chain seq x y z
N MET A 1 11.42 12.61 7.45
CA MET A 1 11.35 11.17 7.77
C MET A 1 10.37 10.43 6.87
N ASP A 2 9.26 11.05 6.48
CA ASP A 2 8.26 10.42 5.59
C ASP A 2 8.79 10.11 4.18
N ASP A 3 9.72 10.93 3.69
CA ASP A 3 10.32 10.76 2.37
C ASP A 3 11.16 9.45 2.27
N LEU A 4 12.04 9.17 3.23
CA LEU A 4 12.86 7.95 3.23
C LEU A 4 12.02 6.66 3.33
N LYS A 5 10.96 6.67 4.15
CA LYS A 5 10.05 5.54 4.27
C LYS A 5 9.37 5.22 2.93
N ASN A 6 8.89 6.25 2.25
CA ASN A 6 8.24 6.10 0.94
C ASN A 6 9.23 5.58 -0.11
N VAL A 7 10.46 6.13 -0.15
CA VAL A 7 11.50 5.64 -1.06
C VAL A 7 11.84 4.17 -0.83
N ILE A 8 11.93 3.72 0.44
CA ILE A 8 12.18 2.30 0.74
C ILE A 8 11.01 1.42 0.28
N ILE A 9 9.77 1.84 0.48
CA ILE A 9 8.58 1.14 0.00
C ILE A 9 8.62 1.04 -1.53
N GLU A 10 8.87 2.14 -2.23
CA GLU A 10 8.98 2.16 -3.70
C GLU A 10 10.08 1.21 -4.21
N ILE A 11 11.24 1.18 -3.54
CA ILE A 11 12.32 0.26 -3.90
C ILE A 11 11.86 -1.20 -3.76
N GLN A 12 11.23 -1.55 -2.64
CA GLN A 12 10.81 -2.92 -2.36
C GLN A 12 9.67 -3.38 -3.26
N ASP A 13 8.67 -2.53 -3.46
CA ASP A 13 7.44 -2.91 -4.14
C ASP A 13 7.57 -2.86 -5.68
N TYR A 14 8.40 -1.95 -6.22
CA TYR A 14 8.47 -1.73 -7.67
C TYR A 14 9.81 -2.09 -8.30
N LEU A 15 10.94 -1.77 -7.65
CA LEU A 15 12.24 -1.99 -8.24
C LEU A 15 12.80 -3.39 -7.97
N VAL A 16 12.74 -3.86 -6.72
CA VAL A 16 13.27 -5.16 -6.32
C VAL A 16 12.70 -6.33 -7.14
N PRO A 17 11.39 -6.38 -7.47
CA PRO A 17 10.83 -7.46 -8.28
C PRO A 17 11.43 -7.63 -9.68
N ILE A 18 12.01 -6.57 -10.25
CA ILE A 18 12.64 -6.61 -11.58
C ILE A 18 14.16 -6.77 -11.53
N LEU A 19 14.75 -6.84 -10.34
CA LEU A 19 16.19 -6.99 -10.12
C LEU A 19 16.54 -8.41 -9.66
N ASP A 20 17.66 -8.93 -10.15
CA ASP A 20 18.25 -10.12 -9.54
C ASP A 20 19.04 -9.77 -8.26
N SER A 21 19.41 -10.80 -7.47
CA SER A 21 20.08 -10.62 -6.18
C SER A 21 21.37 -9.79 -6.24
N TYR A 22 22.15 -9.91 -7.32
CA TYR A 22 23.37 -9.13 -7.49
C TYR A 22 23.08 -7.68 -7.87
N GLU A 23 22.06 -7.44 -8.66
CA GLU A 23 21.58 -6.10 -9.02
C GLU A 23 21.06 -5.39 -7.79
N GLN A 24 20.27 -6.09 -6.96
CA GLN A 24 19.77 -5.56 -5.68
C GLN A 24 20.94 -5.13 -4.77
N ALA A 25 21.94 -6.01 -4.58
CA ALA A 25 23.10 -5.70 -3.74
C ALA A 25 23.88 -4.47 -4.25
N ILE A 26 24.08 -4.35 -5.57
CA ILE A 26 24.75 -3.17 -6.17
C ILE A 26 23.89 -1.92 -6.00
N TYR A 27 22.58 -2.02 -6.24
CA TYR A 27 21.68 -0.90 -6.09
C TYR A 27 21.65 -0.38 -4.64
N TYR A 28 21.50 -1.26 -3.65
CA TYR A 28 21.54 -0.87 -2.23
C TYR A 28 22.89 -0.31 -1.78
N TYR A 29 24.02 -0.82 -2.34
CA TYR A 29 25.31 -0.22 -2.10
C TYR A 29 25.37 1.22 -2.60
N ILE A 30 24.93 1.48 -3.84
CA ILE A 30 24.90 2.83 -4.42
C ILE A 30 23.92 3.72 -3.64
N PHE A 31 22.73 3.23 -3.32
CA PHE A 31 21.73 3.94 -2.52
C PHE A 31 22.28 4.42 -1.18
N ARG A 32 22.98 3.53 -0.46
CA ARG A 32 23.63 3.86 0.81
C ARG A 32 24.69 4.95 0.65
N HIS A 33 25.52 4.86 -0.40
CA HIS A 33 26.66 5.75 -0.60
C HIS A 33 26.34 7.00 -1.43
N THR A 34 25.06 7.21 -1.76
CA THR A 34 24.58 8.41 -2.43
C THR A 34 23.40 9.02 -1.69
N TYR A 35 22.20 8.51 -1.89
CA TYR A 35 20.95 9.10 -1.36
C TYR A 35 20.96 9.23 0.17
N LEU A 36 21.36 8.16 0.91
CA LEU A 36 21.34 8.18 2.37
C LEU A 36 22.33 9.15 3.02
N ILE A 37 23.37 9.55 2.31
CA ILE A 37 24.38 10.51 2.81
C ILE A 37 24.34 11.85 2.09
N GLY A 38 23.35 12.05 1.21
CA GLY A 38 23.10 13.33 0.54
C GLY A 38 24.14 13.69 -0.53
N VAL A 39 24.78 12.70 -1.18
CA VAL A 39 25.69 12.94 -2.31
C VAL A 39 25.10 12.40 -3.62
N ASN A 40 25.48 13.04 -4.74
CA ASN A 40 24.86 12.76 -6.03
C ASN A 40 25.41 11.52 -6.75
N SER A 41 26.65 11.12 -6.45
CA SER A 41 27.33 10.00 -7.10
C SER A 41 28.31 9.30 -6.17
N VAL A 42 28.70 8.08 -6.53
CA VAL A 42 29.71 7.31 -5.85
C VAL A 42 30.66 6.66 -6.86
N LEU A 43 31.95 6.57 -6.49
CA LEU A 43 32.95 5.83 -7.27
C LEU A 43 32.80 4.33 -6.98
N PHE A 44 32.19 3.60 -7.90
CA PHE A 44 31.98 2.17 -7.81
C PHE A 44 33.19 1.40 -8.36
N SER A 45 33.88 0.66 -7.50
CA SER A 45 34.98 -0.18 -7.91
C SER A 45 34.52 -1.60 -8.25
N THR A 46 34.73 -2.02 -9.50
CA THR A 46 34.47 -3.41 -9.91
C THR A 46 35.46 -4.42 -9.35
N ARG A 47 36.58 -3.96 -8.81
CA ARG A 47 37.67 -4.82 -8.25
C ARG A 47 37.61 -4.95 -6.74
N SER A 48 36.97 -4.01 -6.05
CA SER A 48 36.91 -4.01 -4.58
C SER A 48 35.89 -5.05 -4.08
N ALA A 49 36.31 -5.83 -3.07
CA ALA A 49 35.48 -6.79 -2.38
C ALA A 49 34.55 -6.14 -1.33
N SER A 50 34.61 -4.81 -1.17
CA SER A 50 33.88 -4.09 -0.10
C SER A 50 32.36 -4.00 -0.29
N ILE A 51 31.82 -4.49 -1.40
CA ILE A 51 30.38 -4.64 -1.58
C ILE A 51 29.99 -5.96 -0.92
N GLY A 52 29.23 -5.87 0.17
CA GLY A 52 28.72 -7.03 0.88
C GLY A 52 27.66 -7.77 0.05
N PHE A 53 28.12 -8.66 -0.81
CA PHE A 53 27.24 -9.54 -1.58
C PHE A 53 26.85 -10.78 -0.77
N GLY A 54 26.80 -10.82 0.50
CA GLY A 54 26.50 -12.03 1.24
C GLY A 54 27.26 -13.29 0.75
N SER A 55 27.16 -14.39 1.41
CA SER A 55 27.62 -15.69 0.91
C SER A 55 26.75 -16.09 -0.28
N GLY A 56 27.22 -15.85 -1.49
CA GLY A 56 26.61 -16.39 -2.72
C GLY A 56 26.64 -17.92 -2.69
N VAL A 57 25.99 -18.56 -3.64
CA VAL A 57 25.82 -20.03 -3.74
C VAL A 57 27.14 -20.84 -3.62
N GLU A 58 28.31 -20.19 -3.64
CA GLU A 58 29.64 -20.81 -3.52
C GLU A 58 30.61 -20.00 -2.63
N ASP A 59 30.13 -19.18 -1.69
CA ASP A 59 30.95 -18.31 -0.82
C ASP A 59 31.95 -17.40 -1.57
N LYS A 60 31.77 -17.17 -2.85
CA LYS A 60 32.64 -16.34 -3.69
C LYS A 60 31.94 -15.05 -4.11
N ALA A 61 32.63 -13.94 -3.83
CA ALA A 61 32.20 -12.64 -4.37
C ALA A 61 32.20 -12.66 -5.91
N PRO A 62 31.20 -12.04 -6.58
CA PRO A 62 31.13 -12.01 -8.03
C PRO A 62 32.37 -11.33 -8.63
N SER A 63 32.84 -11.83 -9.77
CA SER A 63 33.98 -11.28 -10.49
C SER A 63 33.76 -9.82 -10.90
N GLY A 64 34.85 -9.07 -11.13
CA GLY A 64 34.74 -7.71 -11.66
C GLY A 64 33.98 -7.62 -12.99
N LYS A 65 34.07 -8.67 -13.82
CA LYS A 65 33.32 -8.78 -15.09
C LYS A 65 31.82 -8.92 -14.81
N THR A 66 31.46 -9.73 -13.85
CA THR A 66 30.06 -9.91 -13.44
C THR A 66 29.49 -8.62 -12.88
N ARG A 67 30.22 -7.94 -11.99
CA ARG A 67 29.82 -6.64 -11.42
C ARG A 67 29.59 -5.59 -12.51
N SER A 68 30.53 -5.49 -13.48
CA SER A 68 30.35 -4.57 -14.64
C SER A 68 29.14 -4.90 -15.47
N LYS A 69 28.83 -6.20 -15.68
CA LYS A 69 27.65 -6.63 -16.41
C LYS A 69 26.37 -6.24 -15.67
N LYS A 70 26.32 -6.46 -14.34
CA LYS A 70 25.17 -6.13 -13.49
C LYS A 70 24.95 -4.62 -13.38
N LEU A 71 26.02 -3.84 -13.29
CA LEU A 71 25.90 -2.38 -13.32
C LEU A 71 25.34 -1.84 -14.63
N ARG A 72 25.73 -2.42 -15.78
CA ARG A 72 25.12 -2.07 -17.07
C ARG A 72 23.65 -2.48 -17.15
N SER A 73 23.30 -3.62 -16.59
CA SER A 73 21.91 -4.07 -16.53
C SER A 73 21.04 -3.12 -15.69
N LEU A 74 21.55 -2.64 -14.54
CA LEU A 74 20.89 -1.61 -13.74
C LEU A 74 20.70 -0.29 -14.53
N GLU A 75 21.71 0.11 -15.31
CA GLU A 75 21.62 1.29 -16.18
C GLU A 75 20.56 1.10 -17.27
N GLN A 76 20.50 -0.07 -17.91
CA GLN A 76 19.47 -0.40 -18.91
C GLN A 76 18.05 -0.40 -18.32
N LYS A 77 17.91 -0.79 -17.04
CA LYS A 77 16.67 -0.74 -16.29
C LYS A 77 16.33 0.67 -15.75
N GLY A 78 17.21 1.64 -15.99
CA GLY A 78 17.04 3.02 -15.54
C GLY A 78 17.27 3.23 -14.03
N ALA A 79 17.76 2.21 -13.31
CA ALA A 79 17.95 2.26 -11.85
C ALA A 79 19.21 3.02 -11.41
N VAL A 80 20.18 3.17 -12.31
CA VAL A 80 21.40 3.95 -12.10
C VAL A 80 21.78 4.68 -13.37
N ARG A 81 22.62 5.71 -13.23
CA ARG A 81 23.25 6.42 -14.35
C ARG A 81 24.76 6.33 -14.20
N ILE A 82 25.46 5.82 -15.22
CA ILE A 82 26.93 5.84 -15.29
C ILE A 82 27.34 7.22 -15.77
N LEU A 83 28.10 7.94 -14.96
CA LEU A 83 28.57 9.31 -15.25
C LEU A 83 29.93 9.28 -15.95
N GLU A 84 30.91 8.54 -15.38
CA GLU A 84 32.28 8.47 -15.88
C GLU A 84 32.89 7.09 -15.66
N ARG A 85 33.81 6.72 -16.52
CA ARG A 85 34.65 5.50 -16.39
C ARG A 85 36.12 5.89 -16.36
N SER A 86 36.80 5.49 -15.31
CA SER A 86 38.24 5.76 -15.11
C SER A 86 39.00 4.52 -14.67
N HIS A 87 40.30 4.62 -14.59
CA HIS A 87 41.16 3.56 -14.02
C HIS A 87 40.88 3.32 -12.51
N LYS A 88 40.31 4.31 -11.81
CA LYS A 88 39.97 4.22 -10.39
C LYS A 88 38.63 3.52 -10.16
N GLY A 89 37.76 3.49 -11.17
CA GLY A 89 36.42 2.90 -11.06
C GLY A 89 35.40 3.55 -12.01
N ILE A 90 34.14 3.31 -11.72
CA ILE A 90 33.02 3.83 -12.47
C ILE A 90 32.25 4.79 -11.56
N GLU A 91 32.12 6.03 -11.94
CA GLU A 91 31.28 6.99 -11.22
C GLU A 91 29.81 6.76 -11.58
N VAL A 92 28.97 6.58 -10.55
CA VAL A 92 27.60 6.16 -10.69
C VAL A 92 26.68 7.02 -9.84
N ALA A 93 25.61 7.53 -10.42
CA ALA A 93 24.51 8.16 -9.73
C ALA A 93 23.32 7.19 -9.59
N ILE A 94 22.63 7.24 -8.45
CA ILE A 94 21.41 6.48 -8.25
C ILE A 94 20.22 7.16 -8.95
N ILE A 95 19.26 6.37 -9.39
CA ILE A 95 17.93 6.84 -9.83
C ILE A 95 16.90 6.15 -8.95
N LEU A 96 16.10 6.94 -8.25
CA LEU A 96 15.04 6.42 -7.38
C LEU A 96 13.88 5.88 -8.23
N PRO A 97 13.10 4.91 -7.72
CA PRO A 97 12.00 4.29 -8.47
C PRO A 97 11.01 5.29 -9.06
N SER A 98 10.64 6.33 -8.31
CA SER A 98 9.76 7.43 -8.79
C SER A 98 10.30 8.17 -10.02
N ASN A 99 11.62 8.16 -10.25
CA ASN A 99 12.28 8.80 -11.39
C ASN A 99 12.58 7.83 -12.54
N ILE A 100 12.26 6.54 -12.40
CA ILE A 100 12.41 5.54 -13.48
C ILE A 100 11.18 5.57 -14.37
N SER A 101 11.36 5.98 -15.62
CA SER A 101 10.24 6.09 -16.58
C SER A 101 9.51 4.75 -16.74
N GLY A 102 8.21 4.76 -16.46
CA GLY A 102 7.33 3.60 -16.62
C GLY A 102 7.35 2.61 -15.45
N LEU A 103 8.24 2.75 -14.44
CA LEU A 103 8.29 1.81 -13.32
C LEU A 103 7.10 2.00 -12.37
N ILE A 104 6.81 3.22 -11.97
CA ILE A 104 5.70 3.55 -11.05
C ILE A 104 4.43 3.97 -11.81
N LYS A 105 4.55 4.47 -13.04
CA LYS A 105 3.40 4.90 -13.85
C LYS A 105 2.33 3.84 -14.08
N SER A 106 2.66 2.55 -13.96
CA SER A 106 1.68 1.47 -14.05
C SER A 106 0.74 1.40 -12.85
N VAL A 107 1.07 2.01 -11.72
CA VAL A 107 0.28 1.95 -10.48
C VAL A 107 -0.47 3.27 -10.22
N GLU A 108 0.14 4.42 -10.50
CA GLU A 108 -0.53 5.72 -10.35
C GLU A 108 -1.59 5.99 -11.44
N GLN A 109 -1.46 5.38 -12.63
CA GLN A 109 -2.43 5.50 -13.73
C GLN A 109 -3.51 4.42 -13.75
N PHE A 110 -3.55 3.49 -12.79
CA PHE A 110 -4.72 2.65 -12.62
C PHE A 110 -5.80 3.46 -11.92
N ASP A 111 -6.54 4.23 -12.71
CA ASP A 111 -7.71 4.95 -12.24
C ASP A 111 -8.80 3.90 -11.96
N VAL A 112 -8.89 3.49 -10.69
CA VAL A 112 -9.88 2.54 -10.23
C VAL A 112 -11.19 3.29 -10.12
N ASP A 113 -12.14 2.98 -10.97
CA ASP A 113 -13.52 3.41 -10.76
C ASP A 113 -14.09 2.69 -9.52
N ILE A 114 -13.84 3.31 -8.36
CA ILE A 114 -14.25 2.78 -7.06
C ILE A 114 -15.77 2.64 -6.93
N ASP A 115 -16.55 3.44 -7.67
CA ASP A 115 -17.99 3.40 -7.64
C ASP A 115 -18.56 2.15 -8.35
N SER A 116 -17.77 1.53 -9.25
CA SER A 116 -18.14 0.29 -9.94
C SER A 116 -17.84 -0.99 -9.15
N LEU A 117 -17.08 -0.90 -8.04
CA LEU A 117 -16.66 -2.07 -7.27
C LEU A 117 -17.74 -2.61 -6.35
N ASP A 118 -17.80 -3.95 -6.24
CA ASP A 118 -18.69 -4.66 -5.30
C ASP A 118 -17.99 -4.92 -3.96
N PHE A 119 -18.10 -3.99 -3.02
CA PHE A 119 -17.46 -4.07 -1.70
C PHE A 119 -18.08 -5.11 -0.77
N TYR A 120 -19.23 -5.66 -1.12
CA TYR A 120 -19.88 -6.69 -0.32
C TYR A 120 -19.45 -8.10 -0.72
N LYS A 121 -19.39 -8.38 -2.02
CA LYS A 121 -19.07 -9.72 -2.54
C LYS A 121 -17.57 -9.95 -2.69
N ASP A 122 -16.81 -8.93 -3.09
CA ASP A 122 -15.37 -9.06 -3.27
C ASP A 122 -14.61 -8.92 -1.94
N ARG A 123 -14.34 -10.07 -1.32
CA ARG A 123 -13.65 -10.15 -0.02
C ARG A 123 -12.22 -9.58 -0.04
N ARG A 124 -11.59 -9.42 -1.20
CA ARG A 124 -10.27 -8.80 -1.34
C ARG A 124 -10.31 -7.32 -0.95
N LEU A 125 -11.48 -6.68 -1.09
CA LEU A 125 -11.71 -5.27 -0.73
C LEU A 125 -11.96 -5.06 0.78
N LEU A 126 -12.18 -6.14 1.56
CA LEU A 126 -12.43 -6.05 3.00
C LEU A 126 -11.37 -5.27 3.78
N PRO A 127 -10.04 -5.44 3.54
CA PRO A 127 -9.02 -4.65 4.25
C PRO A 127 -9.22 -3.15 4.09
N SER A 128 -9.62 -2.66 2.92
CA SER A 128 -9.82 -1.23 2.67
C SER A 128 -10.97 -0.64 3.49
N ILE A 129 -12.04 -1.42 3.74
CA ILE A 129 -13.16 -1.03 4.60
C ILE A 129 -12.73 -1.08 6.08
N LEU A 130 -12.00 -2.13 6.50
CA LEU A 130 -11.50 -2.25 7.88
C LEU A 130 -10.55 -1.09 8.24
N GLU A 131 -9.66 -0.70 7.34
CA GLU A 131 -8.77 0.44 7.54
C GLU A 131 -9.55 1.75 7.64
N ARG A 132 -10.56 1.98 6.79
CA ARG A 132 -11.47 3.14 6.90
C ARG A 132 -12.14 3.22 8.28
N GLU A 133 -12.56 2.08 8.83
CA GLU A 133 -13.20 1.98 10.15
C GLU A 133 -12.18 1.86 11.31
N ASN A 134 -10.88 1.98 11.06
CA ASN A 134 -9.82 1.81 12.05
C ASN A 134 -9.91 0.47 12.81
N TYR A 135 -10.29 -0.61 12.11
CA TYR A 135 -10.50 -1.96 12.70
C TYR A 135 -11.49 -1.95 13.87
N ARG A 136 -12.54 -1.13 13.76
CA ARG A 136 -13.62 -1.04 14.74
C ARG A 136 -14.97 -1.23 14.10
N CYS A 137 -15.86 -1.88 14.84
CA CYS A 137 -17.27 -2.00 14.44
C CYS A 137 -17.86 -0.61 14.25
N PHE A 138 -18.46 -0.38 13.10
CA PHE A 138 -19.03 0.91 12.71
C PHE A 138 -20.01 1.47 13.76
N TYR A 139 -20.91 0.62 14.31
CA TYR A 139 -21.96 1.05 15.23
C TYR A 139 -21.53 1.09 16.70
N THR A 140 -20.64 0.19 17.15
CA THR A 140 -20.36 0.01 18.56
C THR A 140 -18.91 0.35 18.96
N GLY A 141 -18.06 0.67 18.00
CA GLY A 141 -16.64 0.94 18.25
C GLY A 141 -15.82 -0.25 18.77
N LYS A 142 -16.40 -1.45 18.96
CA LYS A 142 -15.67 -2.66 19.37
C LYS A 142 -14.60 -3.01 18.35
N LYS A 143 -13.43 -3.47 18.80
CA LYS A 143 -12.38 -3.98 17.90
C LYS A 143 -12.90 -5.17 17.09
N ILE A 144 -12.60 -5.15 15.79
CA ILE A 144 -12.88 -6.23 14.85
C ILE A 144 -11.62 -6.53 14.01
N THR A 145 -11.56 -7.72 13.47
CA THR A 145 -10.49 -8.19 12.58
C THR A 145 -11.11 -8.74 11.30
N ALA A 146 -10.29 -9.11 10.31
CA ALA A 146 -10.79 -9.70 9.08
C ALA A 146 -11.53 -11.04 9.30
N GLU A 147 -11.18 -11.77 10.38
CA GLU A 147 -11.76 -13.07 10.72
C GLU A 147 -13.11 -12.96 11.42
N ASN A 148 -13.35 -11.85 12.18
CA ASN A 148 -14.56 -11.71 13.02
C ASN A 148 -15.45 -10.54 12.60
N CYS A 149 -15.15 -9.87 11.48
CA CYS A 149 -16.00 -8.80 10.99
C CYS A 149 -17.06 -9.30 10.02
N TYR A 150 -18.17 -8.60 10.01
CA TYR A 150 -19.27 -8.74 9.07
C TYR A 150 -19.43 -7.45 8.29
N LEU A 151 -19.74 -7.56 6.99
CA LEU A 151 -20.11 -6.41 6.19
C LEU A 151 -21.61 -6.18 6.29
N ASP A 152 -22.02 -4.96 6.53
CA ASP A 152 -23.40 -4.55 6.63
C ASP A 152 -23.72 -3.42 5.64
N HIS A 153 -24.97 -3.37 5.20
CA HIS A 153 -25.49 -2.32 4.33
C HIS A 153 -26.16 -1.21 5.17
N LEU A 154 -25.75 0.04 5.01
CA LEU A 154 -26.42 1.18 5.65
C LEU A 154 -27.91 1.25 5.23
N LEU A 155 -28.16 1.10 3.93
CA LEU A 155 -29.48 0.85 3.35
C LEU A 155 -29.53 -0.63 2.93
N ALA A 156 -30.42 -1.41 3.53
CA ALA A 156 -30.53 -2.85 3.27
C ALA A 156 -30.78 -3.15 1.79
N GLN A 157 -30.25 -4.28 1.28
CA GLN A 157 -30.47 -4.71 -0.10
C GLN A 157 -31.96 -4.89 -0.43
N SER A 158 -32.76 -5.40 0.52
CA SER A 158 -34.23 -5.52 0.37
C SER A 158 -34.90 -4.18 0.17
N SER A 159 -34.26 -3.07 0.53
CA SER A 159 -34.74 -1.69 0.36
C SER A 159 -34.08 -0.96 -0.80
N GLY A 160 -33.37 -1.68 -1.69
CA GLY A 160 -32.66 -1.11 -2.85
C GLY A 160 -31.21 -0.69 -2.59
N GLY A 161 -30.62 -1.05 -1.44
CA GLY A 161 -29.23 -0.77 -1.14
C GLY A 161 -28.27 -1.52 -2.07
N ASN A 162 -27.24 -0.81 -2.56
CA ASN A 162 -26.20 -1.37 -3.43
C ASN A 162 -24.98 -1.84 -2.63
N ASN A 163 -24.02 -2.45 -3.32
CA ASN A 163 -22.77 -2.96 -2.74
C ASN A 163 -21.60 -1.95 -2.82
N SER A 164 -21.86 -0.69 -3.15
CA SER A 164 -20.86 0.36 -3.21
C SER A 164 -20.26 0.66 -1.83
N TYR A 165 -19.03 1.15 -1.80
CA TYR A 165 -18.39 1.63 -0.56
C TYR A 165 -19.22 2.72 0.18
N LYS A 166 -20.12 3.42 -0.53
CA LYS A 166 -21.03 4.41 0.04
C LYS A 166 -22.16 3.79 0.86
N ASN A 167 -22.31 2.47 0.82
CA ASN A 167 -23.36 1.74 1.50
C ASN A 167 -22.86 0.58 2.37
N ILE A 168 -21.59 0.20 2.27
CA ILE A 168 -21.01 -0.94 2.98
C ILE A 168 -20.14 -0.48 4.15
N VAL A 169 -20.35 -1.06 5.35
CA VAL A 169 -19.59 -0.81 6.57
C VAL A 169 -19.16 -2.11 7.24
N ALA A 170 -18.06 -2.06 8.01
CA ALA A 170 -17.57 -3.20 8.79
C ALA A 170 -18.21 -3.20 10.19
N THR A 171 -18.76 -4.33 10.62
CA THR A 171 -19.48 -4.46 11.87
C THR A 171 -19.08 -5.72 12.63
N SER A 172 -19.37 -5.76 13.94
CA SER A 172 -19.36 -7.01 14.71
C SER A 172 -20.62 -7.84 14.42
N TYR A 173 -20.54 -9.16 14.69
CA TYR A 173 -21.69 -10.06 14.57
C TYR A 173 -22.90 -9.55 15.35
N ASP A 174 -22.70 -9.15 16.60
CA ASP A 174 -23.78 -8.68 17.49
C ASP A 174 -24.49 -7.46 16.88
N ALA A 175 -23.71 -6.44 16.47
CA ALA A 175 -24.27 -5.23 15.91
C ALA A 175 -25.02 -5.49 14.60
N ASN A 176 -24.45 -6.34 13.72
CA ASN A 176 -25.09 -6.74 12.47
C ASN A 176 -26.41 -7.47 12.71
N SER A 177 -26.44 -8.41 13.65
CA SER A 177 -27.63 -9.17 14.03
C SER A 177 -28.72 -8.27 14.65
N MET A 178 -28.34 -7.32 15.53
CA MET A 178 -29.28 -6.37 16.15
C MET A 178 -29.89 -5.41 15.12
N LYS A 179 -29.07 -4.95 14.16
CA LYS A 179 -29.53 -4.06 13.10
C LYS A 179 -30.47 -4.78 12.15
N ASN A 180 -30.13 -6.00 11.73
CA ASN A 180 -30.91 -6.77 10.77
C ASN A 180 -31.23 -5.90 9.50
N ASN A 181 -32.47 -5.87 9.05
CA ASN A 181 -32.93 -5.10 7.87
C ASN A 181 -33.28 -3.63 8.16
N LYS A 182 -33.03 -3.13 9.37
CA LYS A 182 -33.29 -1.72 9.69
C LYS A 182 -32.38 -0.80 8.89
N LEU A 183 -32.87 0.41 8.60
CA LEU A 183 -32.02 1.49 8.13
C LEU A 183 -30.97 1.82 9.19
N ALA A 184 -29.77 2.17 8.76
CA ALA A 184 -28.68 2.52 9.69
C ALA A 184 -29.08 3.66 10.64
N ASP A 185 -29.78 4.67 10.12
CA ASP A 185 -30.30 5.80 10.90
C ASP A 185 -31.27 5.37 12.00
N ASP A 186 -32.18 4.46 11.69
CA ASP A 186 -33.17 3.95 12.66
C ASP A 186 -32.49 3.08 13.72
N PHE A 187 -31.50 2.29 13.31
CA PHE A 187 -30.74 1.47 14.23
C PHE A 187 -29.90 2.32 15.20
N VAL A 188 -29.23 3.36 14.70
CA VAL A 188 -28.48 4.29 15.56
C VAL A 188 -29.39 5.04 16.52
N ARG A 189 -30.60 5.44 16.08
CA ARG A 189 -31.64 6.02 16.97
C ARG A 189 -32.08 5.02 18.04
N GLN A 190 -32.23 3.74 17.69
CA GLN A 190 -32.55 2.69 18.65
C GLN A 190 -31.43 2.53 19.69
N LEU A 191 -30.15 2.41 19.26
CA LEU A 191 -29.00 2.30 20.17
C LEU A 191 -28.97 3.46 21.19
N TYR A 192 -29.27 4.67 20.75
CA TYR A 192 -29.36 5.84 21.64
C TYR A 192 -30.54 5.76 22.62
N LYS A 193 -31.74 5.35 22.16
CA LYS A 193 -32.92 5.17 23.02
C LYS A 193 -32.73 4.07 24.05
N ASP A 194 -31.99 3.02 23.70
CA ASP A 194 -31.69 1.88 24.57
C ASP A 194 -30.47 2.16 25.47
N GLU A 195 -29.98 3.43 25.49
CA GLU A 195 -28.83 3.89 26.31
C GLU A 195 -27.51 3.12 26.04
N LEU A 196 -27.42 2.50 24.87
CA LEU A 196 -26.21 1.75 24.45
C LEU A 196 -25.10 2.65 23.87
N ILE A 197 -25.46 3.86 23.49
CA ILE A 197 -24.53 4.91 23.02
C ILE A 197 -24.92 6.27 23.61
N SER A 198 -23.90 7.11 23.83
CA SER A 198 -24.09 8.48 24.32
C SER A 198 -24.64 9.41 23.22
N LEU A 199 -25.09 10.61 23.58
CA LEU A 199 -25.52 11.65 22.63
C LEU A 199 -24.38 12.07 21.68
N SER A 200 -23.13 12.12 22.16
CA SER A 200 -21.97 12.41 21.32
C SER A 200 -21.77 11.33 20.26
N GLU A 201 -21.74 10.06 20.68
CA GLU A 201 -21.60 8.91 19.76
C GLU A 201 -22.76 8.84 18.76
N PHE A 202 -24.00 9.12 19.20
CA PHE A 202 -25.16 9.22 18.31
C PHE A 202 -24.94 10.27 17.24
N THR A 203 -24.49 11.48 17.61
CA THR A 203 -24.27 12.58 16.68
C THR A 203 -23.13 12.27 15.71
N GLU A 204 -22.04 11.70 16.20
CA GLU A 204 -20.89 11.29 15.40
C GLU A 204 -21.25 10.20 14.39
N LEU A 205 -22.01 9.17 14.81
CA LEU A 205 -22.48 8.10 13.92
C LEU A 205 -23.42 8.64 12.82
N LYS A 206 -24.32 9.55 13.15
CA LYS A 206 -25.20 10.21 12.17
C LYS A 206 -24.39 10.96 11.12
N GLN A 207 -23.38 11.73 11.55
CA GLN A 207 -22.51 12.45 10.64
C GLN A 207 -21.67 11.49 9.79
N LYS A 208 -21.18 10.40 10.40
CA LYS A 208 -20.39 9.38 9.71
C LYS A 208 -21.19 8.65 8.64
N ILE A 209 -22.48 8.31 8.93
CA ILE A 209 -23.40 7.73 7.95
C ILE A 209 -23.55 8.68 6.74
N SER A 210 -23.87 9.95 6.97
CA SER A 210 -24.01 10.95 5.91
C SER A 210 -22.70 11.07 5.08
N ASN A 211 -21.54 11.15 5.73
CA ASN A 211 -20.28 11.28 5.03
C ASN A 211 -19.94 10.06 4.16
N ILE A 212 -20.32 8.84 4.59
CA ILE A 212 -20.15 7.64 3.77
C ILE A 212 -21.10 7.68 2.57
N GLN A 213 -22.36 7.95 2.78
CA GLN A 213 -23.37 8.00 1.72
C GLN A 213 -23.09 9.10 0.68
N ASP A 214 -22.54 10.24 1.13
CA ASP A 214 -22.08 11.32 0.26
C ASP A 214 -20.76 11.03 -0.46
N GLY A 215 -20.11 9.88 -0.17
CA GLY A 215 -18.79 9.54 -0.73
C GLY A 215 -17.63 10.37 -0.19
N LYS A 216 -17.81 11.07 0.93
CA LYS A 216 -16.74 11.86 1.59
C LYS A 216 -15.77 11.00 2.39
N LEU A 217 -16.21 9.84 2.88
CA LEU A 217 -15.40 8.83 3.54
C LEU A 217 -15.15 7.68 2.57
N VAL A 218 -14.03 7.74 1.87
CA VAL A 218 -13.61 6.69 0.93
C VAL A 218 -12.80 5.60 1.67
N PRO A 219 -12.81 4.34 1.18
CA PRO A 219 -11.90 3.30 1.63
C PRO A 219 -10.44 3.68 1.37
N ASN A 220 -9.50 2.98 2.03
CA ASN A 220 -8.08 3.14 1.73
C ASN A 220 -7.80 2.74 0.27
N MET A 221 -7.43 3.70 -0.57
CA MET A 221 -7.23 3.50 -2.01
C MET A 221 -6.02 2.62 -2.33
N ASP A 222 -4.98 2.63 -1.49
CA ASP A 222 -3.81 1.76 -1.69
C ASP A 222 -4.19 0.29 -1.44
N ALA A 223 -5.00 0.03 -0.41
CA ALA A 223 -5.53 -1.31 -0.15
C ALA A 223 -6.48 -1.78 -1.28
N VAL A 224 -7.31 -0.88 -1.84
CA VAL A 224 -8.18 -1.16 -3.00
C VAL A 224 -7.33 -1.52 -4.23
N LYS A 225 -6.35 -0.68 -4.58
CA LYS A 225 -5.46 -0.93 -5.72
C LYS A 225 -4.71 -2.26 -5.56
N LYS A 226 -4.16 -2.52 -4.37
CA LYS A 226 -3.48 -3.78 -4.07
C LYS A 226 -4.38 -4.99 -4.25
N ALA A 227 -5.63 -4.92 -3.79
CA ALA A 227 -6.61 -6.01 -3.93
C ALA A 227 -6.93 -6.33 -5.39
N ILE A 228 -7.01 -5.31 -6.25
CA ILE A 228 -7.32 -5.47 -7.69
C ILE A 228 -6.12 -5.99 -8.47
N LEU A 229 -4.89 -5.54 -8.15
CA LEU A 229 -3.67 -5.92 -8.84
C LEU A 229 -3.16 -7.32 -8.45
N SER A 230 -3.67 -7.90 -7.34
CA SER A 230 -3.31 -9.25 -6.86
C SER A 230 -4.10 -10.38 -7.55
N SER A 231 -4.69 -10.10 -8.69
CA SER A 231 -5.53 -11.04 -9.46
C SER A 231 -4.72 -11.86 -10.44
#